data_8dceb7fc372b1e13f568089e27cec879
#
_entry.id   8dceb7fc372b1e13f568089e27cec879
#
_cell.length_a   1.000
_cell.length_b   1.000
_cell.length_c   1.000
_cell.angle_alpha   90.00
_cell.angle_beta   90.00
_cell.angle_gamma   90.00
#
_symmetry.space_group_name_H-M   'P 1'
#
loop_
_entity.id
_entity.type
_entity.pdbx_description
1 polymer ?
#
loop_
_entity_poly.entity_id
_entity_poly.type
_entity_poly.pdbx_seq_one_letter_code
_entity_poly.pdbx_strand_id
1 'polypeptide(L)'
;MKAAALLFSFVGIIMAACTASSPKEQSHATKPATVQAPKAAATMEDSTPMQRPVAPDTTTKYTEEDGGMTQIESKLFTETSSMHVLYQETIRRGDIDNAEMLLPKLPSKNKNVDVDKNGLIGISYKIGHRQATVEMYYNGGVTTLILREQSGGVNREIIHSAD
;
A
#
# COMPACT_ATOMS: atom_id res chain seq x y z
N MET A 1 -46.14 -19.35 -6.06
CA MET A 1 -47.11 -18.29 -6.35
C MET A 1 -46.67 -16.99 -5.69
N LYS A 2 -46.72 -15.93 -6.46
CA LYS A 2 -46.44 -14.50 -6.19
C LYS A 2 -45.02 -14.03 -6.39
N ALA A 3 -44.85 -13.53 -7.60
CA ALA A 3 -43.76 -12.60 -8.00
C ALA A 3 -43.99 -11.23 -7.34
N ALA A 4 -42.91 -10.55 -7.00
CA ALA A 4 -42.95 -9.11 -6.79
C ALA A 4 -41.72 -8.52 -7.47
N ALA A 5 -41.97 -7.89 -8.60
CA ALA A 5 -41.05 -7.02 -9.31
C ALA A 5 -40.99 -5.67 -8.58
N LEU A 6 -39.80 -5.15 -8.35
CA LEU A 6 -39.58 -3.77 -7.94
C LEU A 6 -38.62 -3.11 -8.91
N LEU A 7 -39.24 -2.34 -9.81
CA LEU A 7 -38.62 -1.34 -10.66
C LEU A 7 -38.14 -0.16 -9.79
N PHE A 8 -36.89 0.20 -9.87
CA PHE A 8 -36.44 1.53 -9.51
C PHE A 8 -35.78 2.20 -10.71
N SER A 9 -36.55 3.06 -11.32
CA SER A 9 -36.10 4.13 -12.20
C SER A 9 -35.42 5.21 -11.35
N PHE A 10 -34.22 5.59 -11.67
CA PHE A 10 -33.68 6.90 -11.30
C PHE A 10 -33.02 7.54 -12.52
N VAL A 11 -33.76 8.50 -13.03
CA VAL A 11 -33.31 9.55 -13.93
C VAL A 11 -32.74 10.66 -13.07
N GLY A 12 -31.59 11.21 -13.44
CA GLY A 12 -31.01 12.37 -12.79
C GLY A 12 -29.80 12.90 -13.53
N ILE A 13 -30.10 13.64 -14.60
CA ILE A 13 -29.17 14.49 -15.33
C ILE A 13 -28.86 15.72 -14.49
N ILE A 14 -27.60 16.13 -14.36
CA ILE A 14 -27.23 17.54 -14.29
C ILE A 14 -25.84 17.72 -14.90
N MET A 15 -25.83 18.42 -16.05
CA MET A 15 -24.70 19.09 -16.66
C MET A 15 -24.44 20.39 -15.92
N ALA A 16 -23.20 20.73 -15.64
CA ALA A 16 -22.77 22.10 -15.49
C ALA A 16 -21.35 22.26 -16.01
N ALA A 17 -21.26 22.90 -17.14
CA ALA A 17 -20.05 23.48 -17.70
C ALA A 17 -19.87 24.91 -17.13
N CYS A 18 -18.63 25.34 -16.94
CA CYS A 18 -18.15 26.74 -16.93
C CYS A 18 -16.65 26.69 -16.70
N THR A 19 -15.86 27.09 -17.50
CA THR A 19 -15.42 28.23 -18.34
C THR A 19 -13.97 28.52 -18.03
N ALA A 20 -13.22 28.59 -19.11
CA ALA A 20 -11.83 29.01 -19.21
C ALA A 20 -11.65 30.47 -18.78
N SER A 21 -10.49 30.80 -18.23
CA SER A 21 -9.90 32.14 -18.27
C SER A 21 -8.39 32.07 -18.10
N SER A 22 -7.65 32.14 -19.20
CA SER A 22 -6.39 32.88 -19.28
C SER A 22 -6.76 34.31 -19.64
N PRO A 23 -6.03 35.39 -19.31
CA PRO A 23 -4.68 35.66 -19.79
C PRO A 23 -3.83 36.58 -18.89
N LYS A 24 -2.56 36.68 -19.06
CA LYS A 24 -1.78 37.82 -19.58
C LYS A 24 -0.33 37.76 -19.13
N GLU A 25 0.47 37.68 -20.14
CA GLU A 25 1.83 38.20 -20.22
C GLU A 25 1.97 39.61 -19.66
N GLN A 26 3.02 39.86 -18.88
CA GLN A 26 3.64 41.17 -18.81
C GLN A 26 5.15 41.00 -18.61
N SER A 27 5.81 41.24 -19.71
CA SER A 27 7.22 41.49 -19.87
C SER A 27 7.60 42.82 -19.19
N HIS A 28 8.64 42.79 -18.34
CA HIS A 28 9.49 43.97 -18.15
C HIS A 28 10.93 43.57 -17.95
N ALA A 29 11.70 43.84 -18.98
CA ALA A 29 13.15 43.92 -18.94
C ALA A 29 13.58 45.18 -18.18
N THR A 30 14.58 45.08 -17.35
CA THR A 30 15.64 46.11 -17.21
C THR A 30 16.85 45.54 -16.47
N LYS A 31 18.01 45.85 -16.96
CA LYS A 31 19.40 45.47 -16.81
C LYS A 31 20.08 46.20 -15.62
N PRO A 32 21.39 46.06 -15.41
CA PRO A 32 22.07 45.26 -14.38
C PRO A 32 22.81 46.14 -13.36
N ALA A 33 23.18 45.59 -12.21
CA ALA A 33 24.33 46.11 -11.45
C ALA A 33 24.86 45.08 -10.41
N THR A 34 26.10 44.74 -10.57
CA THR A 34 27.18 44.74 -9.58
C THR A 34 27.19 43.65 -8.48
N VAL A 35 28.09 42.70 -8.74
CA VAL A 35 29.11 42.10 -7.84
C VAL A 35 28.98 42.44 -6.34
N GLN A 36 28.74 41.41 -5.53
CA GLN A 36 29.45 41.18 -4.28
C GLN A 36 29.17 39.71 -3.83
N ALA A 37 30.20 38.86 -3.87
CA ALA A 37 30.26 37.72 -2.99
C ALA A 37 30.56 38.25 -1.56
N PRO A 38 29.90 37.69 -0.57
CA PRO A 38 30.65 36.87 0.33
C PRO A 38 29.89 35.69 0.95
N LYS A 39 30.69 34.71 1.29
CA LYS A 39 30.64 33.95 2.53
C LYS A 39 29.58 32.85 2.61
N ALA A 40 30.14 31.66 2.60
CA ALA A 40 29.63 30.41 3.11
C ALA A 40 28.43 30.57 4.07
N ALA A 41 27.31 30.07 3.65
CA ALA A 41 26.23 29.72 4.53
C ALA A 41 25.98 28.22 4.35
N ALA A 42 26.10 27.55 5.46
CA ALA A 42 25.95 26.16 5.74
C ALA A 42 24.92 25.47 4.83
N THR A 43 25.39 24.44 4.16
CA THR A 43 24.58 23.35 3.64
C THR A 43 23.76 22.79 4.81
N MET A 44 22.49 23.13 4.88
CA MET A 44 21.53 22.32 5.63
C MET A 44 21.44 21.02 4.86
N GLU A 45 22.14 20.01 5.35
CA GLU A 45 21.87 18.64 5.02
C GLU A 45 20.43 18.37 5.44
N ASP A 46 19.56 18.28 4.45
CA ASP A 46 18.25 17.65 4.57
C ASP A 46 18.50 16.18 4.91
N SER A 47 18.69 15.93 6.21
CA SER A 47 18.79 14.60 6.77
C SER A 47 17.37 14.05 6.81
N THR A 48 16.85 13.68 5.64
CA THR A 48 15.77 12.70 5.58
C THR A 48 16.25 11.48 6.35
N PRO A 49 15.61 11.08 7.46
CA PRO A 49 16.04 9.90 8.20
C PRO A 49 15.92 8.72 7.26
N MET A 50 17.09 8.25 6.80
CA MET A 50 17.22 7.04 6.02
C MET A 50 16.71 5.91 6.91
N GLN A 51 15.44 5.51 6.70
CA GLN A 51 14.82 4.41 7.43
C GLN A 51 15.71 3.18 7.22
N ARG A 52 16.37 2.76 8.30
CA ARG A 52 17.19 1.56 8.29
C ARG A 52 16.33 0.39 7.84
N PRO A 53 16.79 -0.44 6.89
CA PRO A 53 16.03 -1.62 6.47
C PRO A 53 15.70 -2.48 7.70
N VAL A 54 14.43 -2.83 7.85
CA VAL A 54 13.98 -3.74 8.90
C VAL A 54 14.51 -5.13 8.59
N ALA A 55 15.46 -5.62 9.36
CA ALA A 55 15.93 -7.00 9.24
C ALA A 55 14.95 -7.92 9.96
N PRO A 56 14.62 -9.10 9.41
CA PRO A 56 13.81 -10.08 10.12
C PRO A 56 14.62 -10.65 11.31
N ASP A 57 13.97 -10.87 12.43
CA ASP A 57 14.52 -11.73 13.47
C ASP A 57 14.71 -13.13 12.90
N THR A 58 15.74 -13.84 13.35
CA THR A 58 16.25 -15.07 12.71
C THR A 58 15.32 -16.28 12.77
N THR A 59 14.15 -16.15 13.40
CA THR A 59 13.20 -17.25 13.55
C THR A 59 12.10 -17.19 12.48
N THR A 60 12.40 -17.68 11.29
CA THR A 60 11.37 -17.98 10.27
C THR A 60 10.82 -19.37 10.55
N LYS A 61 9.49 -19.48 10.66
CA LYS A 61 8.80 -20.77 10.75
C LYS A 61 8.06 -21.02 9.43
N TYR A 62 8.24 -22.21 8.91
CA TYR A 62 7.47 -22.72 7.78
C TYR A 62 6.57 -23.84 8.27
N THR A 63 5.31 -23.81 7.88
CA THR A 63 4.32 -24.85 8.18
C THR A 63 3.59 -25.18 6.90
N GLU A 64 3.35 -26.47 6.67
CA GLU A 64 2.51 -26.97 5.58
C GLU A 64 1.27 -27.61 6.21
N GLU A 65 0.11 -27.32 5.66
CA GLU A 65 -1.17 -27.85 6.07
C GLU A 65 -1.91 -28.43 4.86
N ASP A 66 -2.93 -29.23 5.09
CA ASP A 66 -3.79 -29.83 4.05
C ASP A 66 -3.01 -30.57 2.95
N GLY A 67 -1.97 -31.32 3.35
CA GLY A 67 -1.16 -32.10 2.41
C GLY A 67 -0.26 -31.25 1.51
N GLY A 68 0.10 -30.04 1.96
CA GLY A 68 0.96 -29.09 1.21
C GLY A 68 0.19 -28.09 0.37
N MET A 69 -1.15 -28.09 0.42
CA MET A 69 -1.97 -27.11 -0.29
C MET A 69 -1.95 -25.73 0.39
N THR A 70 -1.62 -25.70 1.67
CA THR A 70 -1.44 -24.45 2.43
C THR A 70 -0.02 -24.38 2.96
N GLN A 71 0.68 -23.31 2.59
CA GLN A 71 2.03 -22.99 3.07
C GLN A 71 2.00 -21.71 3.89
N ILE A 72 2.58 -21.76 5.08
CA ILE A 72 2.60 -20.62 6.02
C ILE A 72 4.04 -20.27 6.33
N GLU A 73 4.43 -19.03 6.03
CA GLU A 73 5.68 -18.42 6.46
C GLU A 73 5.39 -17.41 7.57
N SER A 74 5.96 -17.58 8.75
CA SER A 74 5.82 -16.66 9.87
C SER A 74 7.17 -16.12 10.31
N LYS A 75 7.28 -14.80 10.46
CA LYS A 75 8.48 -14.07 10.90
C LYS A 75 8.13 -12.98 11.90
N LEU A 76 8.89 -12.90 12.99
CA LEU A 76 8.84 -11.77 13.92
C LEU A 76 9.91 -10.74 13.53
N PHE A 77 9.50 -9.47 13.46
CA PHE A 77 10.36 -8.33 13.19
C PHE A 77 10.43 -7.47 14.45
N THR A 78 11.56 -7.56 15.16
CA THR A 78 11.77 -6.88 16.44
C THR A 78 12.24 -5.43 16.29
N GLU A 79 12.77 -5.08 15.13
CA GLU A 79 13.29 -3.73 14.85
C GLU A 79 12.18 -2.72 14.51
N THR A 80 10.94 -3.16 14.36
CA THR A 80 9.79 -2.30 14.13
C THR A 80 8.61 -2.67 15.00
N SER A 81 7.92 -1.66 15.49
CA SER A 81 6.62 -1.80 16.17
C SER A 81 5.43 -1.39 15.28
N SER A 82 5.70 -1.02 14.03
CA SER A 82 4.68 -0.50 13.12
C SER A 82 4.40 -1.46 11.97
N MET A 83 3.17 -1.95 11.89
CA MET A 83 2.71 -2.76 10.76
C MET A 83 2.72 -1.99 9.43
N HIS A 84 2.59 -0.65 9.44
CA HIS A 84 2.67 0.16 8.23
C HIS A 84 4.07 0.16 7.62
N VAL A 85 5.10 0.24 8.47
CA VAL A 85 6.50 0.17 8.04
C VAL A 85 6.80 -1.21 7.47
N LEU A 86 6.40 -2.27 8.17
CA LEU A 86 6.64 -3.63 7.72
C LEU A 86 5.89 -3.96 6.42
N TYR A 87 4.66 -3.44 6.24
CA TYR A 87 3.92 -3.57 5.00
C TYR A 87 4.68 -2.98 3.80
N GLN A 88 5.18 -1.75 3.93
CA GLN A 88 5.94 -1.10 2.86
C GLN A 88 7.24 -1.86 2.56
N GLU A 89 7.90 -2.38 3.60
CA GLU A 89 9.11 -3.17 3.46
C GLU A 89 8.85 -4.50 2.76
N THR A 90 7.73 -5.17 3.07
CA THR A 90 7.28 -6.40 2.40
C THR A 90 7.08 -6.17 0.90
N ILE A 91 6.43 -5.06 0.51
CA ILE A 91 6.27 -4.67 -0.90
C ILE A 91 7.62 -4.40 -1.55
N ARG A 92 8.46 -3.58 -0.90
CA ARG A 92 9.76 -3.19 -1.44
C ARG A 92 10.69 -4.37 -1.70
N ARG A 93 10.63 -5.40 -0.86
CA ARG A 93 11.42 -6.63 -1.01
C ARG A 93 10.85 -7.60 -2.04
N GLY A 94 9.57 -7.47 -2.38
CA GLY A 94 8.89 -8.44 -3.22
C GLY A 94 8.72 -9.79 -2.51
N ASP A 95 8.49 -9.76 -1.19
CA ASP A 95 8.32 -10.99 -0.39
C ASP A 95 6.99 -11.72 -0.72
N ILE A 96 6.13 -11.12 -1.54
CA ILE A 96 4.84 -11.66 -1.99
C ILE A 96 4.76 -11.51 -3.51
N ASP A 97 4.25 -12.51 -4.18
CA ASP A 97 4.01 -12.47 -5.62
C ASP A 97 3.04 -11.33 -5.98
N ASN A 98 3.33 -10.63 -7.08
CA ASN A 98 2.57 -9.46 -7.52
C ASN A 98 2.48 -8.33 -6.48
N ALA A 99 3.50 -8.16 -5.63
CA ALA A 99 3.57 -7.11 -4.61
C ALA A 99 3.37 -5.70 -5.20
N GLU A 100 3.71 -5.50 -6.46
CA GLU A 100 3.52 -4.24 -7.19
C GLU A 100 2.05 -3.87 -7.44
N MET A 101 1.14 -4.85 -7.29
CA MET A 101 -0.32 -4.61 -7.38
C MET A 101 -0.92 -4.15 -6.06
N LEU A 102 -0.19 -4.28 -4.96
CA LEU A 102 -0.62 -3.81 -3.66
C LEU A 102 -0.63 -2.28 -3.61
N LEU A 103 -1.49 -1.72 -2.75
CA LEU A 103 -1.46 -0.29 -2.50
C LEU A 103 -0.09 0.11 -1.94
N PRO A 104 0.49 1.25 -2.35
CA PRO A 104 1.82 1.67 -1.89
C PRO A 104 1.87 1.96 -0.38
N LYS A 105 0.71 2.15 0.25
CA LYS A 105 0.55 2.34 1.70
C LYS A 105 -0.62 1.50 2.20
N LEU A 106 -0.47 0.92 3.37
CA LEU A 106 -1.55 0.22 4.06
C LEU A 106 -2.72 1.21 4.29
N PRO A 107 -3.95 0.92 3.84
CA PRO A 107 -5.08 1.82 4.03
C PRO A 107 -5.45 1.94 5.51
N SER A 108 -6.11 3.03 5.89
CA SER A 108 -6.56 3.25 7.28
C SER A 108 -7.90 2.57 7.60
N LYS A 109 -8.58 2.03 6.61
CA LYS A 109 -9.89 1.36 6.70
C LYS A 109 -9.95 0.18 5.74
N ASN A 110 -10.90 -0.72 5.98
CA ASN A 110 -11.17 -1.83 5.06
C ASN A 110 -11.40 -1.31 3.65
N LYS A 111 -10.81 -2.00 2.68
CA LYS A 111 -10.87 -1.61 1.27
C LYS A 111 -10.76 -2.85 0.38
N ASN A 112 -11.54 -2.88 -0.70
CA ASN A 112 -11.38 -3.85 -1.77
C ASN A 112 -10.89 -3.13 -3.02
N VAL A 113 -10.08 -3.83 -3.80
CA VAL A 113 -9.50 -3.36 -5.06
C VAL A 113 -9.66 -4.45 -6.09
N ASP A 114 -10.37 -4.17 -7.18
CA ASP A 114 -10.45 -5.06 -8.33
C ASP A 114 -9.19 -4.87 -9.17
N VAL A 115 -8.53 -5.96 -9.55
CA VAL A 115 -7.24 -5.90 -10.27
C VAL A 115 -7.34 -6.49 -11.68
N ASP A 116 -7.81 -7.73 -11.81
CA ASP A 116 -7.95 -8.48 -13.08
C ASP A 116 -6.68 -8.44 -13.95
N LYS A 117 -5.55 -8.79 -13.33
CA LYS A 117 -4.24 -8.77 -13.99
C LYS A 117 -3.34 -9.88 -13.46
N ASN A 118 -2.59 -10.54 -14.35
CA ASN A 118 -1.63 -11.60 -14.01
C ASN A 118 -2.26 -12.76 -13.19
N GLY A 119 -3.55 -13.07 -13.42
CA GLY A 119 -4.27 -14.08 -12.65
C GLY A 119 -4.77 -13.60 -11.28
N LEU A 120 -4.38 -12.41 -10.85
CA LEU A 120 -4.90 -11.77 -9.64
C LEU A 120 -6.25 -11.10 -9.97
N ILE A 121 -7.32 -11.54 -9.31
CA ILE A 121 -8.70 -11.08 -9.51
C ILE A 121 -8.95 -9.82 -8.71
N GLY A 122 -8.52 -9.81 -7.44
CA GLY A 122 -8.76 -8.69 -6.54
C GLY A 122 -7.97 -8.78 -5.25
N ILE A 123 -7.99 -7.70 -4.49
CA ILE A 123 -7.28 -7.57 -3.22
C ILE A 123 -8.25 -7.02 -2.18
N SER A 124 -8.34 -7.69 -1.03
CA SER A 124 -9.12 -7.25 0.12
C SER A 124 -8.20 -6.83 1.27
N TYR A 125 -8.43 -5.65 1.81
CA TYR A 125 -7.75 -5.11 2.99
C TYR A 125 -8.71 -5.10 4.16
N LYS A 126 -8.38 -5.80 5.24
CA LYS A 126 -9.11 -5.82 6.51
C LYS A 126 -8.22 -5.19 7.58
N ILE A 127 -8.58 -4.02 8.07
CA ILE A 127 -7.74 -3.20 8.95
C ILE A 127 -8.36 -3.16 10.34
N GLY A 128 -7.65 -3.69 11.31
CA GLY A 128 -7.97 -3.63 12.74
C GLY A 128 -6.97 -2.75 13.51
N HIS A 129 -7.18 -2.65 14.80
CA HIS A 129 -6.36 -1.79 15.67
C HIS A 129 -4.88 -2.23 15.74
N ARG A 130 -4.63 -3.53 15.82
CA ARG A 130 -3.27 -4.12 15.96
C ARG A 130 -3.01 -5.22 14.94
N GLN A 131 -3.85 -5.33 13.95
CA GLN A 131 -3.73 -6.34 12.91
C GLN A 131 -4.23 -5.79 11.59
N ALA A 132 -3.49 -6.05 10.54
CA ALA A 132 -3.93 -5.87 9.16
C ALA A 132 -3.85 -7.21 8.43
N THR A 133 -4.88 -7.51 7.66
CA THR A 133 -4.93 -8.69 6.78
C THR A 133 -5.15 -8.21 5.35
N VAL A 134 -4.31 -8.67 4.45
CA VAL A 134 -4.42 -8.41 3.01
C VAL A 134 -4.58 -9.74 2.31
N GLU A 135 -5.69 -9.93 1.63
CA GLU A 135 -6.00 -11.14 0.88
C GLU A 135 -5.92 -10.84 -0.62
N MET A 136 -5.12 -11.59 -1.33
CA MET A 136 -4.93 -11.51 -2.78
C MET A 136 -5.57 -12.74 -3.41
N TYR A 137 -6.64 -12.54 -4.17
CA TYR A 137 -7.45 -13.63 -4.74
C TYR A 137 -6.98 -13.93 -6.16
N TYR A 138 -6.60 -15.17 -6.40
CA TYR A 138 -6.18 -15.69 -7.70
C TYR A 138 -7.18 -16.72 -8.23
N ASN A 139 -7.08 -17.07 -9.51
CA ASN A 139 -7.93 -18.12 -10.12
C ASN A 139 -7.71 -19.53 -9.51
N GLY A 140 -6.61 -19.76 -8.81
CA GLY A 140 -6.24 -21.06 -8.25
C GLY A 140 -5.82 -20.97 -6.78
N GLY A 141 -6.34 -19.99 -6.02
CA GLY A 141 -6.05 -19.89 -4.60
C GLY A 141 -5.98 -18.47 -4.06
N VAL A 142 -5.52 -18.35 -2.82
CA VAL A 142 -5.42 -17.07 -2.11
C VAL A 142 -4.04 -16.93 -1.47
N THR A 143 -3.42 -15.77 -1.65
CA THR A 143 -2.27 -15.37 -0.84
C THR A 143 -2.73 -14.37 0.21
N THR A 144 -2.47 -14.67 1.48
CA THR A 144 -2.84 -13.83 2.61
C THR A 144 -1.61 -13.30 3.32
N LEU A 145 -1.49 -11.98 3.44
CA LEU A 145 -0.53 -11.30 4.31
C LEU A 145 -1.22 -10.87 5.60
N ILE A 146 -0.71 -11.34 6.73
CA ILE A 146 -1.16 -10.91 8.05
C ILE A 146 -0.02 -10.18 8.75
N LEU A 147 -0.27 -8.96 9.17
CA LEU A 147 0.62 -8.16 10.01
C LEU A 147 -0.03 -7.97 11.37
N ARG A 148 0.67 -8.37 12.43
CA ARG A 148 0.12 -8.28 13.80
C ARG A 148 1.14 -7.64 14.73
N GLU A 149 0.77 -6.49 15.31
CA GLU A 149 1.57 -5.83 16.34
C GLU A 149 1.45 -6.59 17.66
N GLN A 150 2.59 -6.88 18.26
CA GLN A 150 2.67 -7.59 19.54
C GLN A 150 3.78 -6.98 20.42
N SER A 151 3.88 -7.44 21.69
CA SER A 151 5.00 -7.03 22.54
C SER A 151 6.30 -7.56 21.93
N GLY A 152 7.22 -6.65 21.61
CA GLY A 152 8.52 -7.01 21.03
C GLY A 152 8.59 -6.86 19.51
N GLY A 153 7.54 -6.40 18.82
CA GLY A 153 7.64 -6.14 17.39
C GLY A 153 6.37 -6.38 16.60
N VAL A 154 6.53 -6.68 15.32
CA VAL A 154 5.43 -7.04 14.42
C VAL A 154 5.64 -8.45 13.88
N ASN A 155 4.68 -9.33 14.08
CA ASN A 155 4.66 -10.62 13.42
C ASN A 155 4.09 -10.48 12.00
N ARG A 156 4.78 -11.05 11.02
CA ARG A 156 4.30 -11.17 9.64
C ARG A 156 4.06 -12.64 9.33
N GLU A 157 2.87 -12.93 8.81
CA GLU A 157 2.54 -14.24 8.26
C GLU A 157 2.18 -14.07 6.78
N ILE A 158 2.76 -14.91 5.94
CA ILE A 158 2.39 -15.04 4.53
C ILE A 158 1.85 -16.46 4.36
N ILE A 159 0.62 -16.56 3.91
CA ILE A 159 -0.10 -17.81 3.73
C ILE A 159 -0.44 -17.96 2.25
N HIS A 160 0.01 -19.04 1.64
CA HIS A 160 -0.36 -19.43 0.29
C HIS A 160 -1.28 -20.63 0.39
N SER A 161 -2.54 -20.47 -0.03
CA SER A 161 -3.53 -21.56 -0.09
C SER A 161 -3.93 -21.79 -1.54
N ALA A 162 -3.72 -23.00 -2.03
CA ALA A 162 -4.22 -23.47 -3.32
C ALA A 162 -5.65 -24.04 -3.16
N ASP A 163 -6.48 -23.88 -4.20
CA ASP A 163 -7.83 -24.47 -4.30
C ASP A 163 -7.78 -25.89 -4.85
#